data_0586beabaea98c33aad7920d370e1ed6
#
_entry.id   0586beabaea98c33aad7920d370e1ed6
#
_cell.length_a   1.000
_cell.length_b   1.000
_cell.length_c   1.000
_cell.angle_alpha   90.00
_cell.angle_beta   90.00
_cell.angle_gamma   90.00
#
_symmetry.space_group_name_H-M   'P 1'
#
loop_
_entity.id
_entity.type
_entity.pdbx_description
1 polymer ?
#
loop_
_entity_poly.entity_id
_entity_poly.type
_entity_poly.pdbx_seq_one_letter_code
_entity_poly.pdbx_strand_id
1 'polypeptide(L)'
;MTHEILISGFGGQGVLSMGKILAYAGLMEGKEVTWMPAYGPEQRGGTANVTVIVSDEKISSPILSTYDTCIVLNQPSLDKFESKVKPGGDIIYDSFGILEPPTRTDITAYHIAAMETAAELKMMKCFNMFVLGGLLKIHPVVKMESVMLALKKTL
;
A
#
# COMPACT_ATOMS: atom_id res chain seq x y z
N MET A 1 -18.24 1.75 -4.68
CA MET A 1 -17.01 1.04 -4.29
C MET A 1 -16.20 1.93 -3.37
N THR A 2 -15.80 1.43 -2.23
CA THR A 2 -14.88 2.09 -1.31
C THR A 2 -13.79 1.09 -0.95
N HIS A 3 -12.53 1.46 -1.13
CA HIS A 3 -11.43 0.58 -0.81
C HIS A 3 -10.48 1.26 0.17
N GLU A 4 -10.27 0.62 1.31
CA GLU A 4 -9.49 1.14 2.42
C GLU A 4 -8.16 0.39 2.48
N ILE A 5 -7.07 1.12 2.29
CA ILE A 5 -5.74 0.54 2.07
C ILE A 5 -4.76 1.08 3.12
N LEU A 6 -3.97 0.17 3.70
CA LEU A 6 -2.81 0.53 4.51
C LEU A 6 -1.55 0.12 3.76
N ILE A 7 -0.54 1.00 3.74
CA ILE A 7 0.78 0.68 3.22
C ILE A 7 1.77 0.93 4.36
N SER A 8 2.59 -0.06 4.68
CA SER A 8 3.53 0.02 5.80
C SER A 8 4.84 -0.67 5.46
N GLY A 9 5.95 -0.04 5.84
CA GLY A 9 7.30 -0.55 5.59
C GLY A 9 8.35 0.33 6.25
N PHE A 10 9.60 0.15 5.87
CA PHE A 10 10.68 1.03 6.32
C PHE A 10 10.63 2.37 5.57
N GLY A 11 11.16 3.41 6.21
CA GLY A 11 11.14 4.75 5.64
C GLY A 11 11.76 4.86 4.25
N GLY A 12 12.80 4.12 3.94
CA GLY A 12 13.47 4.15 2.64
C GLY A 12 12.77 3.41 1.51
N GLN A 13 11.63 2.75 1.80
CA GLN A 13 10.91 1.96 0.79
C GLN A 13 9.88 2.76 -0.01
N GLY A 14 9.77 4.06 0.24
CA GLY A 14 8.86 4.91 -0.52
C GLY A 14 7.38 4.70 -0.17
N VAL A 15 7.10 4.30 1.06
CA VAL A 15 5.74 4.01 1.53
C VAL A 15 4.81 5.22 1.40
N LEU A 16 5.25 6.38 1.88
CA LEU A 16 4.42 7.59 1.84
C LEU A 16 4.20 8.05 0.40
N SER A 17 5.20 7.92 -0.45
CA SER A 17 5.10 8.27 -1.87
C SER A 17 4.13 7.36 -2.61
N MET A 18 4.12 6.06 -2.31
CA MET A 18 3.16 5.12 -2.91
C MET A 18 1.73 5.55 -2.61
N GLY A 19 1.45 5.86 -1.35
CA GLY A 19 0.12 6.31 -0.96
C GLY A 19 -0.27 7.60 -1.65
N LYS A 20 0.66 8.54 -1.76
CA LYS A 20 0.43 9.84 -2.40
C LYS A 20 0.12 9.68 -3.89
N ILE A 21 0.87 8.85 -4.59
CA ILE A 21 0.64 8.57 -6.01
C ILE A 21 -0.74 7.95 -6.21
N LEU A 22 -1.09 6.98 -5.36
CA LEU A 22 -2.40 6.33 -5.42
C LEU A 22 -3.53 7.33 -5.19
N ALA A 23 -3.39 8.21 -4.21
CA ALA A 23 -4.39 9.24 -3.91
C ALA A 23 -4.55 10.21 -5.08
N TYR A 24 -3.45 10.68 -5.66
CA TYR A 24 -3.51 11.56 -6.83
C TYR A 24 -4.17 10.89 -8.03
N ALA A 25 -3.86 9.61 -8.25
CA ALA A 25 -4.49 8.86 -9.34
C ALA A 25 -6.01 8.80 -9.15
N GLY A 26 -6.47 8.57 -7.92
CA GLY A 26 -7.89 8.58 -7.61
C GLY A 26 -8.54 9.94 -7.87
N LEU A 27 -7.87 11.02 -7.47
CA LEU A 27 -8.36 12.38 -7.73
C LEU A 27 -8.50 12.66 -9.23
N MET A 28 -7.52 12.23 -10.03
CA MET A 28 -7.58 12.42 -11.48
C MET A 28 -8.76 11.70 -12.12
N GLU A 29 -9.23 10.63 -11.49
CA GLU A 29 -10.40 9.88 -11.97
C GLU A 29 -11.71 10.42 -11.39
N GLY A 30 -11.66 11.53 -10.67
CA GLY A 30 -12.85 12.12 -10.06
C GLY A 30 -13.37 11.38 -8.84
N LYS A 31 -12.54 10.55 -8.22
CA LYS A 31 -12.93 9.80 -7.02
C LYS A 31 -12.66 10.59 -5.75
N GLU A 32 -13.37 10.23 -4.68
CA GLU A 32 -13.07 10.74 -3.35
C GLU A 32 -11.88 9.97 -2.81
N VAL A 33 -10.89 10.68 -2.27
CA VAL A 33 -9.67 10.05 -1.73
C VAL A 33 -9.27 10.69 -0.41
N THR A 34 -8.62 9.90 0.45
CA THR A 34 -7.90 10.41 1.60
C THR A 34 -6.48 9.86 1.57
N TRP A 35 -5.54 10.65 2.07
CA TRP A 35 -4.15 10.25 2.25
C TRP A 35 -3.75 10.70 3.64
N MET A 36 -3.48 9.74 4.52
CA MET A 36 -3.20 10.03 5.92
C MET A 36 -1.95 9.28 6.37
N PRO A 37 -0.79 9.95 6.34
CA PRO A 37 0.42 9.33 6.85
C PRO A 37 0.40 9.32 8.38
N ALA A 38 1.01 8.31 8.97
CA ALA A 38 1.17 8.23 10.42
C ALA A 38 2.59 8.65 10.79
N TYR A 39 2.68 9.62 11.71
CA TYR A 39 3.93 10.07 12.27
C TYR A 39 3.90 9.86 13.78
N GLY A 40 4.94 9.26 14.32
CA GLY A 40 5.01 9.03 15.75
C GLY A 40 6.36 8.49 16.18
N PRO A 41 6.60 8.42 17.48
CA PRO A 41 7.87 7.90 18.02
C PRO A 41 8.16 6.48 17.59
N GLU A 42 7.12 5.66 17.38
CA GLU A 42 7.25 4.29 16.94
C GLU A 42 7.85 4.15 15.54
N GLN A 43 7.92 5.25 14.78
CA GLN A 43 8.51 5.24 13.45
C GLN A 43 10.03 5.41 13.46
N ARG A 44 10.59 5.72 14.61
CA ARG A 44 12.05 5.86 14.76
C ARG A 44 12.70 4.48 14.66
N GLY A 45 13.48 4.29 13.59
CA GLY A 45 14.17 3.02 13.35
C GLY A 45 13.21 1.86 13.05
N GLY A 46 11.95 2.19 12.76
CA GLY A 46 10.92 1.19 12.54
C GLY A 46 10.13 1.45 11.28
N THR A 47 8.81 1.47 11.41
CA THR A 47 7.89 1.51 10.27
C THR A 47 7.40 2.92 9.97
N ALA A 48 7.29 3.22 8.67
CA ALA A 48 6.47 4.32 8.18
C ALA A 48 5.18 3.71 7.64
N ASN A 49 4.05 4.38 7.84
CA ASN A 49 2.80 3.87 7.27
C ASN A 49 1.90 5.01 6.79
N VAL A 50 1.01 4.67 5.86
CA VAL A 50 0.05 5.60 5.30
C VAL A 50 -1.25 4.85 5.05
N THR A 51 -2.37 5.52 5.33
CA THR A 51 -3.69 5.02 5.01
C THR A 51 -4.24 5.79 3.81
N VAL A 52 -4.73 5.06 2.82
CA VAL A 52 -5.34 5.65 1.63
C VAL A 52 -6.74 5.06 1.47
N ILE A 53 -7.72 5.92 1.30
CA ILE A 53 -9.09 5.50 0.94
C ILE A 53 -9.36 6.01 -0.45
N VAL A 54 -9.85 5.14 -1.33
CA VAL A 54 -10.31 5.50 -2.67
C VAL A 54 -11.77 5.07 -2.77
N SER A 55 -12.66 6.02 -3.09
CA SER A 55 -14.09 5.76 -3.07
C SER A 55 -14.81 6.48 -4.20
N ASP A 56 -15.87 5.85 -4.70
CA ASP A 56 -16.83 6.50 -5.60
C ASP A 56 -17.86 7.30 -4.82
N GLU A 57 -17.86 7.16 -3.49
CA GLU A 57 -18.80 7.83 -2.59
C GLU A 57 -18.06 8.76 -1.64
N LYS A 58 -18.81 9.67 -1.01
CA LYS A 58 -18.24 10.59 -0.03
C LYS A 58 -17.66 9.81 1.16
N ILE A 59 -16.46 10.17 1.56
CA ILE A 59 -15.76 9.53 2.69
C ILE A 59 -16.14 10.27 3.97
N SER A 60 -16.73 9.54 4.94
CA SER A 60 -17.19 10.15 6.20
C SER A 60 -16.04 10.36 7.19
N SER A 61 -15.01 9.51 7.17
CA SER A 61 -13.85 9.66 8.05
C SER A 61 -12.61 9.07 7.42
N PRO A 62 -11.45 9.75 7.48
CA PRO A 62 -10.18 9.19 7.02
C PRO A 62 -9.51 8.28 8.05
N ILE A 63 -10.04 8.21 9.28
CA ILE A 63 -9.47 7.42 10.36
C ILE A 63 -10.03 6.01 10.32
N LEU A 64 -9.15 5.03 10.19
CA LEU A 64 -9.53 3.63 10.06
C LEU A 64 -8.90 2.79 11.17
N SER A 65 -9.63 1.77 11.62
CA SER A 65 -9.12 0.78 12.56
C SER A 65 -8.88 -0.58 11.89
N THR A 66 -9.53 -0.81 10.75
CA THR A 66 -9.37 -2.01 9.94
C THR A 66 -9.27 -1.64 8.48
N TYR A 67 -8.76 -2.56 7.65
CA TYR A 67 -8.43 -2.27 6.27
C TYR A 67 -8.91 -3.39 5.35
N ASP A 68 -9.30 -3.03 4.12
CA ASP A 68 -9.61 -4.01 3.08
C ASP A 68 -8.33 -4.68 2.57
N THR A 69 -7.26 -3.89 2.41
CA THR A 69 -5.96 -4.38 1.94
C THR A 69 -4.85 -3.74 2.78
N CYS A 70 -3.92 -4.58 3.24
CA CYS A 70 -2.69 -4.11 3.84
C CYS A 70 -1.51 -4.50 2.95
N ILE A 71 -0.70 -3.52 2.55
CA ILE A 71 0.56 -3.76 1.86
C ILE A 71 1.65 -3.64 2.91
N VAL A 72 2.33 -4.75 3.20
CA VAL A 72 3.33 -4.80 4.26
C VAL A 72 4.68 -5.18 3.66
N LEU A 73 5.69 -4.35 3.88
CA LEU A 73 6.98 -4.46 3.23
C LEU A 73 8.11 -4.83 4.18
N ASN A 74 7.80 -5.05 5.46
CA ASN A 74 8.77 -5.57 6.43
C ASN A 74 8.04 -6.35 7.50
N GLN A 75 8.79 -7.14 8.27
CA GLN A 75 8.20 -8.00 9.30
C GLN A 75 7.47 -7.22 10.40
N PRO A 76 8.02 -6.11 10.94
CA PRO A 76 7.28 -5.35 11.96
C PRO A 76 5.93 -4.86 11.46
N SER A 77 5.83 -4.49 10.18
CA SER A 77 4.56 -4.06 9.59
C SER A 77 3.56 -5.21 9.52
N LEU A 78 4.01 -6.39 9.09
CA LEU A 78 3.15 -7.56 9.06
C LEU A 78 2.65 -7.90 10.47
N ASP A 79 3.54 -7.92 11.45
CA ASP A 79 3.20 -8.25 12.83
C ASP A 79 2.19 -7.27 13.40
N LYS A 80 2.30 -5.99 13.05
CA LYS A 80 1.41 -4.95 13.56
C LYS A 80 0.04 -4.96 12.88
N PHE A 81 -0.01 -5.20 11.57
CA PHE A 81 -1.21 -4.95 10.78
C PHE A 81 -1.97 -6.19 10.32
N GLU A 82 -1.40 -7.37 10.44
CA GLU A 82 -2.11 -8.59 10.02
C GLU A 82 -3.46 -8.73 10.71
N SER A 83 -3.52 -8.46 12.01
CA SER A 83 -4.76 -8.55 12.79
C SER A 83 -5.79 -7.48 12.42
N LYS A 84 -5.38 -6.46 11.68
CA LYS A 84 -6.25 -5.33 11.32
C LYS A 84 -6.83 -5.43 9.92
N VAL A 85 -6.54 -6.50 9.21
CA VAL A 85 -7.18 -6.78 7.92
C VAL A 85 -8.60 -7.28 8.20
N LYS A 86 -9.58 -6.74 7.50
CA LYS A 86 -10.97 -7.20 7.61
C LYS A 86 -11.08 -8.66 7.19
N PRO A 87 -11.93 -9.47 7.84
CA PRO A 87 -12.21 -10.82 7.34
C PRO A 87 -12.64 -10.77 5.87
N GLY A 88 -12.04 -11.62 5.06
CA GLY A 88 -12.26 -11.60 3.62
C GLY A 88 -11.41 -10.60 2.86
N GLY A 89 -10.65 -9.76 3.57
CA GLY A 89 -9.70 -8.84 2.96
C GLY A 89 -8.40 -9.53 2.57
N ASP A 90 -7.36 -8.73 2.28
CA ASP A 90 -6.10 -9.31 1.84
C ASP A 90 -4.87 -8.57 2.34
N ILE A 91 -3.75 -9.29 2.27
CA ILE A 91 -2.42 -8.76 2.53
C ILE A 91 -1.58 -8.97 1.27
N ILE A 92 -0.87 -7.91 0.87
CA ILE A 92 0.12 -7.98 -0.19
C ILE A 92 1.48 -7.80 0.48
N TYR A 93 2.39 -8.73 0.29
CA TYR A 93 3.71 -8.67 0.92
C TYR A 93 4.81 -9.07 -0.03
N ASP A 94 6.01 -8.53 0.22
CA ASP A 94 7.22 -8.86 -0.53
C ASP A 94 8.11 -9.73 0.35
N SER A 95 8.58 -10.85 -0.19
CA SER A 95 9.40 -11.80 0.56
C SER A 95 10.71 -11.21 1.06
N PHE A 96 11.20 -10.15 0.42
CA PHE A 96 12.48 -9.55 0.81
C PHE A 96 12.50 -9.05 2.26
N GLY A 97 11.41 -8.44 2.72
CA GLY A 97 11.34 -7.88 4.07
C GLY A 97 10.58 -8.74 5.07
N ILE A 98 10.09 -9.90 4.64
CA ILE A 98 9.20 -10.74 5.44
C ILE A 98 9.87 -12.08 5.70
N LEU A 99 10.20 -12.37 6.95
CA LEU A 99 10.83 -13.63 7.36
C LEU A 99 9.77 -14.70 7.65
N GLU A 100 8.66 -14.30 8.28
CA GLU A 100 7.56 -15.19 8.61
C GLU A 100 6.31 -14.70 7.89
N PRO A 101 5.77 -15.49 6.94
CA PRO A 101 4.62 -15.07 6.15
C PRO A 101 3.34 -14.95 6.98
N PRO A 102 2.28 -14.32 6.43
CA PRO A 102 0.99 -14.23 7.09
C PRO A 102 0.44 -15.61 7.44
N THR A 103 -0.24 -15.70 8.58
CA THR A 103 -0.77 -16.99 9.09
C THR A 103 -2.30 -17.05 9.10
N ARG A 104 -3.00 -15.91 8.98
CA ARG A 104 -4.46 -15.91 9.00
C ARG A 104 -5.04 -16.65 7.81
N THR A 105 -6.11 -17.41 8.07
CA THR A 105 -6.78 -18.21 7.03
C THR A 105 -8.07 -17.58 6.53
N ASP A 106 -8.56 -16.51 7.16
CA ASP A 106 -9.78 -15.81 6.78
C ASP A 106 -9.52 -14.63 5.84
N ILE A 107 -8.28 -14.46 5.42
CA ILE A 107 -7.85 -13.43 4.46
C ILE A 107 -7.02 -14.10 3.37
N THR A 108 -6.81 -13.37 2.26
CA THR A 108 -5.95 -13.84 1.17
C THR A 108 -4.59 -13.16 1.28
N ALA A 109 -3.51 -13.95 1.24
CA ALA A 109 -2.16 -13.42 1.26
C ALA A 109 -1.58 -13.52 -0.16
N TYR A 110 -1.16 -12.37 -0.72
CA TYR A 110 -0.55 -12.29 -2.03
C TYR A 110 0.93 -11.97 -1.87
N HIS A 111 1.77 -12.86 -2.33
CA HIS A 111 3.21 -12.68 -2.34
C HIS A 111 3.62 -12.03 -3.66
N ILE A 112 4.38 -10.94 -3.57
CA ILE A 112 4.94 -10.27 -4.74
C ILE A 112 6.46 -10.28 -4.64
N ALA A 113 7.13 -10.22 -5.79
CA ALA A 113 8.59 -10.20 -5.87
C ALA A 113 9.07 -8.85 -6.40
N ALA A 114 8.57 -7.76 -5.80
CA ALA A 114 8.87 -6.41 -6.28
C ALA A 114 10.35 -6.05 -6.10
N MET A 115 10.92 -6.38 -4.95
CA MET A 115 12.33 -6.07 -4.68
C MET A 115 13.25 -6.89 -5.59
N GLU A 116 12.97 -8.17 -5.75
CA GLU A 116 13.74 -9.06 -6.62
C GLU A 116 13.67 -8.58 -8.08
N THR A 117 12.48 -8.24 -8.56
CA THR A 117 12.28 -7.74 -9.91
C THR A 117 13.02 -6.42 -10.13
N ALA A 118 12.94 -5.50 -9.17
CA ALA A 118 13.64 -4.23 -9.25
C ALA A 118 15.14 -4.42 -9.31
N ALA A 119 15.67 -5.37 -8.52
CA ALA A 119 17.09 -5.67 -8.52
C ALA A 119 17.56 -6.30 -9.86
N GLU A 120 16.79 -7.25 -10.39
CA GLU A 120 17.10 -7.90 -11.67
C GLU A 120 17.15 -6.90 -12.83
N LEU A 121 16.20 -5.95 -12.82
CA LEU A 121 16.11 -4.93 -13.86
C LEU A 121 17.03 -3.74 -13.60
N LYS A 122 17.77 -3.75 -12.47
CA LYS A 122 18.61 -2.62 -12.03
C LYS A 122 17.80 -1.32 -11.91
N MET A 123 16.57 -1.44 -11.42
CA MET A 123 15.63 -0.35 -11.28
C MET A 123 15.12 -0.23 -9.83
N MET A 124 16.04 -0.24 -8.87
CA MET A 124 15.69 -0.20 -7.45
C MET A 124 14.86 1.03 -7.08
N LYS A 125 15.04 2.14 -7.79
CA LYS A 125 14.24 3.35 -7.58
C LYS A 125 12.78 3.16 -7.95
N CYS A 126 12.47 2.12 -8.71
CA CYS A 126 11.10 1.81 -9.14
C CYS A 126 10.44 0.74 -8.29
N PHE A 127 11.05 0.33 -7.18
CA PHE A 127 10.50 -0.69 -6.29
C PHE A 127 9.04 -0.40 -5.94
N ASN A 128 8.75 0.83 -5.52
CA ASN A 128 7.40 1.22 -5.13
C ASN A 128 6.41 1.12 -6.28
N MET A 129 6.85 1.35 -7.52
CA MET A 129 5.96 1.22 -8.68
C MET A 129 5.63 -0.24 -8.98
N PHE A 130 6.56 -1.16 -8.75
CA PHE A 130 6.27 -2.59 -8.86
C PHE A 130 5.25 -3.03 -7.81
N VAL A 131 5.34 -2.48 -6.59
CA VAL A 131 4.38 -2.76 -5.53
C VAL A 131 2.99 -2.26 -5.92
N LEU A 132 2.89 -1.02 -6.42
CA LEU A 132 1.61 -0.46 -6.88
C LEU A 132 1.03 -1.25 -8.04
N GLY A 133 1.87 -1.70 -8.97
CA GLY A 133 1.44 -2.56 -10.06
C GLY A 133 0.81 -3.84 -9.55
N GLY A 134 1.41 -4.44 -8.52
CA GLY A 134 0.85 -5.61 -7.87
C GLY A 134 -0.51 -5.36 -7.25
N LEU A 135 -0.66 -4.22 -6.55
CA LEU A 135 -1.94 -3.82 -5.98
C LEU A 135 -3.00 -3.68 -7.07
N LEU A 136 -2.70 -2.98 -8.15
CA LEU A 136 -3.68 -2.71 -9.21
C LEU A 136 -4.06 -3.95 -9.99
N LYS A 137 -3.19 -4.94 -10.06
CA LYS A 137 -3.53 -6.22 -10.67
C LYS A 137 -4.56 -6.98 -9.83
N ILE A 138 -4.43 -6.90 -8.51
CA ILE A 138 -5.32 -7.58 -7.56
C ILE A 138 -6.60 -6.76 -7.38
N HIS A 139 -6.46 -5.45 -7.18
CA HIS A 139 -7.57 -4.52 -6.96
C HIS A 139 -7.41 -3.29 -7.85
N PRO A 140 -8.05 -3.25 -9.02
CA PRO A 140 -7.93 -2.11 -9.93
C PRO A 140 -8.75 -0.91 -9.45
N VAL A 141 -8.37 -0.38 -8.27
CA VAL A 141 -9.07 0.76 -7.65
C VAL A 141 -8.91 2.06 -8.44
N VAL A 142 -7.82 2.17 -9.19
CA VAL A 142 -7.56 3.23 -10.16
C VAL A 142 -6.93 2.60 -11.39
N LYS A 143 -6.93 3.32 -12.51
CA LYS A 143 -6.31 2.85 -13.75
C LYS A 143 -4.79 3.08 -13.72
N MET A 144 -4.04 2.18 -14.34
CA MET A 144 -2.59 2.35 -14.46
C MET A 144 -2.23 3.67 -15.15
N GLU A 145 -3.00 4.10 -16.14
CA GLU A 145 -2.80 5.38 -16.82
C GLU A 145 -2.82 6.55 -15.84
N SER A 146 -3.76 6.51 -14.88
CA SER A 146 -3.87 7.54 -13.85
C SER A 146 -2.66 7.51 -12.91
N VAL A 147 -2.15 6.33 -12.58
CA VAL A 147 -0.93 6.19 -11.78
C VAL A 147 0.26 6.80 -12.51
N MET A 148 0.39 6.56 -13.81
CA MET A 148 1.48 7.11 -14.61
C MET A 148 1.42 8.63 -14.67
N LEU A 149 0.23 9.20 -14.81
CA LEU A 149 0.05 10.66 -14.80
C LEU A 149 0.36 11.24 -13.42
N ALA A 150 -0.08 10.59 -12.37
CA ALA A 150 0.21 11.01 -11.00
C ALA A 150 1.71 11.00 -10.73
N LEU A 151 2.41 9.97 -11.20
CA LEU A 151 3.86 9.87 -11.07
C LEU A 151 4.57 11.06 -11.71
N LYS A 152 4.16 11.45 -12.90
CA LYS A 152 4.73 12.61 -13.58
C LYS A 152 4.56 13.90 -12.78
N LYS A 153 3.43 14.05 -12.08
CA LYS A 153 3.16 15.25 -11.28
C LYS A 153 3.92 15.28 -9.95
N THR A 154 4.32 14.13 -9.44
CA THR A 154 5.00 14.04 -8.14
C THR A 154 6.52 14.01 -8.26
N LEU A 155 7.05 13.88 -9.45
CA LEU A 155 8.49 13.86 -9.72
C LEU A 155 9.02 15.25 -10.09
#